data_cc71ad19f4271832f0a43f3f59bb53f4
#
_entry.id   cc71ad19f4271832f0a43f3f59bb53f4
#
_cell.length_a   1.000
_cell.length_b   1.000
_cell.length_c   1.000
_cell.angle_alpha   90.00
_cell.angle_beta   90.00
_cell.angle_gamma   90.00
#
_symmetry.space_group_name_H-M   'P 1'
#
loop_
_entity.id
_entity.type
_entity.pdbx_description
1 polymer ?
#
loop_
_entity_poly.entity_id
_entity_poly.type
_entity_poly.pdbx_seq_one_letter_code
_entity_poly.pdbx_strand_id
1 'polypeptide(L)'
;LDNIRRHFQTLIEGVVDYAIFALDREGHVTSWNSTAQKIIGYSSDEIIGKHFGIFYRPDERRAGSPAHALETAIERGKYDVEGWRIRKNGTPFFITGSVSSSHDDAGNLIGFISILRDATERRDAEEKLVQAREQLAMSQKMEAIGKLTGGIAHDFNNLLMIIGGSAQIFTRLLDPK
;
A
#
# COMPACT_ATOMS: atom_id res chain seq x y z
N LEU A 1 7.96 -11.71 -40.23
CA LEU A 1 6.96 -11.25 -39.27
C LEU A 1 6.91 -12.15 -38.03
N ASP A 2 6.92 -13.48 -38.17
CA ASP A 2 6.84 -14.44 -37.06
C ASP A 2 8.05 -14.41 -36.13
N ASN A 3 9.23 -14.10 -36.62
CA ASN A 3 10.45 -14.04 -35.83
C ASN A 3 10.47 -12.77 -34.90
N ILE A 4 9.97 -11.65 -35.41
CA ILE A 4 9.84 -10.40 -34.65
C ILE A 4 8.76 -10.58 -33.56
N ARG A 5 7.65 -11.20 -33.89
CA ARG A 5 6.55 -11.50 -32.95
C ARG A 5 7.00 -12.42 -31.82
N ARG A 6 7.74 -13.47 -32.13
CA ARG A 6 8.33 -14.39 -31.17
C ARG A 6 9.36 -13.68 -30.25
N HIS A 7 10.21 -12.86 -30.85
CA HIS A 7 11.22 -12.11 -30.08
C HIS A 7 10.57 -11.11 -29.10
N PHE A 8 9.53 -10.42 -29.55
CA PHE A 8 8.76 -9.49 -28.70
C PHE A 8 8.03 -10.22 -27.57
N GLN A 9 7.45 -11.37 -27.85
CA GLN A 9 6.83 -12.23 -26.82
C GLN A 9 7.84 -12.68 -25.77
N THR A 10 9.04 -13.11 -26.18
CA THR A 10 10.11 -13.52 -25.27
C THR A 10 10.57 -12.36 -24.37
N LEU A 11 10.64 -11.14 -24.91
CA LEU A 11 11.00 -9.96 -24.12
C LEU A 11 9.95 -9.63 -23.05
N ILE A 12 8.67 -9.68 -23.39
CA ILE A 12 7.56 -9.43 -22.45
C ILE A 12 7.48 -10.55 -21.38
N GLU A 13 7.74 -11.79 -21.75
CA GLU A 13 7.75 -12.91 -20.80
C GLU A 13 8.97 -12.89 -19.87
N GLY A 14 10.06 -12.26 -20.29
CA GLY A 14 11.27 -12.07 -19.47
C GLY A 14 11.13 -11.02 -18.35
N VAL A 15 10.06 -10.24 -18.33
CA VAL A 15 9.80 -9.25 -17.30
C VAL A 15 9.13 -9.91 -16.09
N VAL A 16 9.92 -10.24 -15.08
CA VAL A 16 9.52 -11.11 -13.96
C VAL A 16 8.64 -10.39 -12.92
N ASP A 17 8.72 -9.06 -12.80
CA ASP A 17 8.06 -8.29 -11.73
C ASP A 17 6.79 -7.57 -12.17
N TYR A 18 6.46 -7.61 -13.46
CA TYR A 18 5.35 -6.84 -14.00
C TYR A 18 4.32 -7.72 -14.72
N ALA A 19 3.08 -7.61 -14.29
CA ALA A 19 1.94 -8.09 -15.07
C ALA A 19 1.75 -7.16 -16.28
N ILE A 20 1.92 -7.71 -17.49
CA ILE A 20 1.76 -6.96 -18.74
C ILE A 20 0.68 -7.64 -19.55
N PHE A 21 -0.33 -6.87 -19.95
CA PHE A 21 -1.42 -7.35 -20.77
C PHE A 21 -1.98 -6.24 -21.66
N ALA A 22 -2.53 -6.63 -22.80
CA ALA A 22 -3.21 -5.70 -23.68
C ALA A 22 -4.73 -5.86 -23.57
N LEU A 23 -5.43 -4.77 -23.86
CA LEU A 23 -6.88 -4.71 -23.93
C LEU A 23 -7.31 -4.22 -25.33
N ASP A 24 -8.47 -4.65 -25.78
CA ASP A 24 -9.15 -4.04 -26.91
C ASP A 24 -9.71 -2.65 -26.55
N ARG A 25 -10.43 -2.02 -27.49
CA ARG A 25 -11.03 -0.68 -27.28
C ARG A 25 -12.09 -0.67 -26.19
N GLU A 26 -12.76 -1.79 -25.98
CA GLU A 26 -13.83 -1.99 -25.01
C GLU A 26 -13.31 -2.46 -23.66
N GLY A 27 -12.00 -2.74 -23.51
CA GLY A 27 -11.37 -3.15 -22.25
C GLY A 27 -11.35 -4.68 -22.04
N HIS A 28 -11.55 -5.49 -23.09
CA HIS A 28 -11.37 -6.94 -22.99
C HIS A 28 -9.91 -7.31 -23.19
N VAL A 29 -9.44 -8.27 -22.40
CA VAL A 29 -8.05 -8.74 -22.42
C VAL A 29 -7.78 -9.45 -23.76
N THR A 30 -6.73 -9.03 -24.47
CA THR A 30 -6.30 -9.59 -25.76
C THR A 30 -4.92 -10.25 -25.69
N SER A 31 -4.09 -9.90 -24.69
CA SER A 31 -2.83 -10.59 -24.42
C SER A 31 -2.60 -10.70 -22.91
N TRP A 32 -1.78 -11.67 -22.50
CA TRP A 32 -1.56 -11.99 -21.11
C TRP A 32 -0.17 -12.59 -20.91
N ASN A 33 0.73 -11.96 -20.14
CA ASN A 33 2.05 -12.51 -19.89
C ASN A 33 2.04 -13.51 -18.72
N SER A 34 3.10 -14.30 -18.62
CA SER A 34 3.25 -15.30 -17.56
C SER A 34 3.28 -14.71 -16.15
N THR A 35 3.78 -13.49 -16.00
CA THR A 35 3.80 -12.76 -14.71
C THR A 35 2.38 -12.32 -14.30
N ALA A 36 1.55 -11.87 -15.24
CA ALA A 36 0.16 -11.57 -14.95
C ALA A 36 -0.60 -12.81 -14.46
N GLN A 37 -0.34 -13.97 -15.06
CA GLN A 37 -0.90 -15.24 -14.59
C GLN A 37 -0.45 -15.56 -13.15
N LYS A 38 0.82 -15.40 -12.83
CA LYS A 38 1.37 -15.65 -11.48
C LYS A 38 0.79 -14.72 -10.43
N ILE A 39 0.72 -13.42 -10.74
CA ILE A 39 0.26 -12.38 -9.81
C ILE A 39 -1.26 -12.45 -9.64
N ILE A 40 -2.03 -12.48 -10.72
CA ILE A 40 -3.48 -12.32 -10.67
C ILE A 40 -4.20 -13.67 -10.57
N GLY A 41 -3.57 -14.75 -11.07
CA GLY A 41 -4.05 -16.12 -10.89
C GLY A 41 -4.94 -16.65 -12.02
N TYR A 42 -5.24 -15.87 -13.05
CA TYR A 42 -5.94 -16.34 -14.25
C TYR A 42 -4.94 -16.87 -15.27
N SER A 43 -5.21 -18.02 -15.88
CA SER A 43 -4.47 -18.44 -17.08
C SER A 43 -4.89 -17.60 -18.30
N SER A 44 -4.04 -17.62 -19.34
CA SER A 44 -4.33 -16.92 -20.60
C SER A 44 -5.68 -17.36 -21.20
N ASP A 45 -5.95 -18.66 -21.23
CA ASP A 45 -7.17 -19.23 -21.80
C ASP A 45 -8.43 -18.83 -21.00
N GLU A 46 -8.28 -18.53 -19.71
CA GLU A 46 -9.40 -18.12 -18.87
C GLU A 46 -9.71 -16.64 -18.96
N ILE A 47 -8.71 -15.80 -19.25
CA ILE A 47 -8.84 -14.35 -19.14
C ILE A 47 -9.01 -13.65 -20.49
N ILE A 48 -8.46 -14.19 -21.57
CA ILE A 48 -8.62 -13.62 -22.91
C ILE A 48 -10.10 -13.48 -23.25
N GLY A 49 -10.50 -12.31 -23.74
CA GLY A 49 -11.88 -11.95 -24.04
C GLY A 49 -12.72 -11.51 -22.84
N LYS A 50 -12.22 -11.58 -21.59
CA LYS A 50 -12.92 -11.03 -20.44
C LYS A 50 -12.55 -9.56 -20.23
N HIS A 51 -13.53 -8.77 -19.79
CA HIS A 51 -13.31 -7.36 -19.48
C HIS A 51 -12.46 -7.22 -18.22
N PHE A 52 -11.42 -6.37 -18.26
CA PHE A 52 -10.45 -6.19 -17.17
C PHE A 52 -11.07 -5.67 -15.85
N GLY A 53 -12.28 -5.14 -15.92
CA GLY A 53 -13.06 -4.74 -14.74
C GLY A 53 -13.26 -5.86 -13.73
N ILE A 54 -13.04 -7.13 -14.09
CA ILE A 54 -13.14 -8.25 -13.13
C ILE A 54 -12.09 -8.16 -12.01
N PHE A 55 -10.99 -7.44 -12.22
CA PHE A 55 -9.93 -7.22 -11.22
C PHE A 55 -10.29 -6.16 -10.18
N TYR A 56 -11.31 -5.35 -10.46
CA TYR A 56 -11.80 -4.31 -9.55
C TYR A 56 -12.76 -4.88 -8.53
N ARG A 57 -12.83 -4.25 -7.36
CA ARG A 57 -13.85 -4.56 -6.37
C ARG A 57 -15.26 -4.30 -6.94
N PRO A 58 -16.29 -5.00 -6.45
CA PRO A 58 -17.66 -4.82 -6.95
C PRO A 58 -18.19 -3.39 -6.81
N ASP A 59 -17.81 -2.67 -5.74
CA ASP A 59 -18.16 -1.26 -5.51
C ASP A 59 -17.48 -0.32 -6.50
N GLU A 60 -16.18 -0.46 -6.72
CA GLU A 60 -15.41 0.31 -7.71
C GLU A 60 -15.92 0.06 -9.14
N ARG A 61 -16.29 -1.18 -9.45
CA ARG A 61 -16.85 -1.55 -10.75
C ARG A 61 -18.20 -0.86 -10.98
N ARG A 62 -19.07 -0.86 -9.96
CA ARG A 62 -20.37 -0.15 -10.00
C ARG A 62 -20.22 1.37 -10.08
N ALA A 63 -19.16 1.91 -9.47
CA ALA A 63 -18.82 3.34 -9.55
C ALA A 63 -18.21 3.76 -10.90
N GLY A 64 -17.97 2.81 -11.84
CA GLY A 64 -17.43 3.12 -13.16
C GLY A 64 -15.91 3.30 -13.21
N SER A 65 -15.19 2.91 -12.16
CA SER A 65 -13.72 3.08 -12.11
C SER A 65 -12.97 2.45 -13.29
N PRO A 66 -13.35 1.26 -13.80
CA PRO A 66 -12.70 0.72 -15.00
C PRO A 66 -12.88 1.60 -16.23
N ALA A 67 -14.09 2.11 -16.49
CA ALA A 67 -14.37 2.98 -17.63
C ALA A 67 -13.60 4.29 -17.52
N HIS A 68 -13.59 4.91 -16.34
CA HIS A 68 -12.82 6.13 -16.07
C HIS A 68 -11.31 5.94 -16.34
N ALA A 69 -10.75 4.79 -16.02
CA ALA A 69 -9.34 4.50 -16.30
C ALA A 69 -9.03 4.49 -17.81
N LEU A 70 -9.90 3.90 -18.62
CA LEU A 70 -9.75 3.87 -20.09
C LEU A 70 -9.99 5.26 -20.70
N GLU A 71 -11.02 5.98 -20.27
CA GLU A 71 -11.33 7.34 -20.72
C GLU A 71 -10.14 8.28 -20.45
N THR A 72 -9.59 8.23 -19.23
CA THR A 72 -8.41 9.03 -18.88
C THR A 72 -7.18 8.64 -19.71
N ALA A 73 -6.98 7.34 -19.97
CA ALA A 73 -5.90 6.88 -20.82
C ALA A 73 -6.06 7.35 -22.29
N ILE A 74 -7.28 7.48 -22.79
CA ILE A 74 -7.54 8.07 -24.12
C ILE A 74 -7.21 9.57 -24.11
N GLU A 75 -7.71 10.31 -23.14
CA GLU A 75 -7.55 11.76 -23.07
C GLU A 75 -6.11 12.21 -22.86
N ARG A 76 -5.37 11.49 -22.00
CA ARG A 76 -4.03 11.88 -21.54
C ARG A 76 -2.91 11.00 -22.10
N GLY A 77 -3.26 9.97 -22.89
CA GLY A 77 -2.33 8.96 -23.37
C GLY A 77 -2.00 7.88 -22.33
N LYS A 78 -2.21 8.16 -21.04
CA LYS A 78 -1.86 7.30 -19.92
C LYS A 78 -2.74 7.58 -18.70
N TYR A 79 -3.07 6.54 -17.95
CA TYR A 79 -3.65 6.58 -16.62
C TYR A 79 -2.74 5.85 -15.63
N ASP A 80 -2.22 6.55 -14.63
CA ASP A 80 -1.44 5.92 -13.57
C ASP A 80 -2.39 5.26 -12.57
N VAL A 81 -2.12 4.00 -12.26
CA VAL A 81 -2.95 3.14 -11.41
C VAL A 81 -2.26 2.89 -10.09
N GLU A 82 -2.95 3.20 -9.02
CA GLU A 82 -2.59 2.79 -7.67
C GLU A 82 -3.86 2.40 -6.91
N GLY A 83 -3.89 1.21 -6.31
CA GLY A 83 -5.06 0.77 -5.56
C GLY A 83 -5.20 -0.73 -5.41
N TRP A 84 -6.26 -1.12 -4.72
CA TRP A 84 -6.57 -2.52 -4.48
C TRP A 84 -7.23 -3.16 -5.69
N ARG A 85 -6.86 -4.41 -5.96
CA ARG A 85 -7.48 -5.28 -6.96
C ARG A 85 -7.76 -6.63 -6.32
N ILE A 86 -8.49 -7.48 -7.05
CA ILE A 86 -8.88 -8.82 -6.58
C ILE A 86 -8.30 -9.86 -7.52
N ARG A 87 -7.57 -10.83 -6.95
CA ARG A 87 -7.07 -12.01 -7.68
C ARG A 87 -8.21 -12.99 -7.98
N LYS A 88 -7.95 -13.94 -8.86
CA LYS A 88 -8.89 -15.05 -9.18
C LYS A 88 -9.44 -15.76 -7.94
N ASN A 89 -8.62 -15.97 -6.93
CA ASN A 89 -8.99 -16.65 -5.68
C ASN A 89 -9.75 -15.75 -4.69
N GLY A 90 -10.07 -14.51 -5.07
CA GLY A 90 -10.78 -13.54 -4.22
C GLY A 90 -9.89 -12.76 -3.26
N THR A 91 -8.57 -13.03 -3.18
CA THR A 91 -7.67 -12.28 -2.30
C THR A 91 -7.40 -10.88 -2.84
N PRO A 92 -7.46 -9.84 -1.99
CA PRO A 92 -7.07 -8.49 -2.39
C PRO A 92 -5.55 -8.39 -2.52
N PHE A 93 -5.09 -7.56 -3.46
CA PHE A 93 -3.69 -7.20 -3.62
C PHE A 93 -3.58 -5.74 -4.06
N PHE A 94 -2.53 -5.07 -3.64
CA PHE A 94 -2.30 -3.66 -3.96
C PHE A 94 -1.41 -3.55 -5.18
N ILE A 95 -1.86 -2.80 -6.17
CA ILE A 95 -1.11 -2.60 -7.42
C ILE A 95 -0.63 -1.17 -7.56
N THR A 96 0.50 -1.03 -8.24
CA THR A 96 0.97 0.21 -8.85
C THR A 96 1.28 -0.05 -10.32
N GLY A 97 1.07 0.94 -11.18
CA GLY A 97 1.35 0.78 -12.60
C GLY A 97 0.65 1.79 -13.48
N SER A 98 0.34 1.39 -14.71
CA SER A 98 -0.36 2.26 -15.65
C SER A 98 -1.16 1.50 -16.70
N VAL A 99 -2.15 2.20 -17.23
CA VAL A 99 -2.87 1.83 -18.45
C VAL A 99 -2.59 2.93 -19.48
N SER A 100 -2.07 2.57 -20.64
CA SER A 100 -1.74 3.50 -21.71
C SER A 100 -2.56 3.18 -22.95
N SER A 101 -3.08 4.21 -23.64
CA SER A 101 -3.75 4.02 -24.93
C SER A 101 -2.74 3.69 -26.03
N SER A 102 -3.12 2.78 -26.93
CA SER A 102 -2.34 2.37 -28.09
C SER A 102 -3.06 2.76 -29.38
N HIS A 103 -2.31 3.32 -30.33
CA HIS A 103 -2.86 3.85 -31.57
C HIS A 103 -2.12 3.26 -32.76
N ASP A 104 -2.79 3.17 -33.91
CA ASP A 104 -2.19 2.81 -35.19
C ASP A 104 -1.42 4.02 -35.79
N ASP A 105 -0.75 3.78 -36.93
CA ASP A 105 0.02 4.82 -37.64
C ASP A 105 -0.88 5.97 -38.16
N ALA A 106 -2.18 5.78 -38.27
CA ALA A 106 -3.15 6.79 -38.63
C ALA A 106 -3.72 7.56 -37.43
N GLY A 107 -3.30 7.21 -36.20
CA GLY A 107 -3.73 7.83 -34.97
C GLY A 107 -5.06 7.27 -34.41
N ASN A 108 -5.60 6.19 -34.97
CA ASN A 108 -6.80 5.57 -34.43
C ASN A 108 -6.49 4.72 -33.21
N LEU A 109 -7.30 4.80 -32.17
CA LEU A 109 -7.19 3.93 -31.02
C LEU A 109 -7.35 2.47 -31.44
N ILE A 110 -6.38 1.62 -31.08
CA ILE A 110 -6.43 0.16 -31.31
C ILE A 110 -6.68 -0.62 -30.02
N GLY A 111 -6.48 0.00 -28.86
CA GLY A 111 -6.69 -0.60 -27.54
C GLY A 111 -5.80 0.02 -26.48
N PHE A 112 -5.47 -0.77 -25.46
CA PHE A 112 -4.67 -0.30 -24.31
C PHE A 112 -3.62 -1.33 -23.94
N ILE A 113 -2.54 -0.83 -23.31
CA ILE A 113 -1.50 -1.66 -22.69
C ILE A 113 -1.50 -1.36 -21.20
N SER A 114 -1.65 -2.41 -20.40
CA SER A 114 -1.57 -2.32 -18.94
C SER A 114 -0.27 -2.93 -18.45
N ILE A 115 0.43 -2.19 -17.59
CA ILE A 115 1.67 -2.61 -16.93
C ILE A 115 1.46 -2.39 -15.44
N LEU A 116 1.38 -3.49 -14.67
CA LEU A 116 1.06 -3.47 -13.25
C LEU A 116 2.12 -4.22 -12.45
N ARG A 117 2.42 -3.71 -11.28
CA ARG A 117 3.26 -4.38 -10.28
C ARG A 117 2.44 -4.68 -9.04
N ASP A 118 2.64 -5.86 -8.46
CA ASP A 118 2.15 -6.16 -7.12
C ASP A 118 3.02 -5.45 -6.08
N ALA A 119 2.43 -4.52 -5.37
CA ALA A 119 3.08 -3.72 -4.34
C ALA A 119 2.59 -4.06 -2.92
N THR A 120 1.86 -5.20 -2.76
CA THR A 120 1.26 -5.59 -1.50
C THR A 120 2.30 -5.75 -0.40
N GLU A 121 3.34 -6.55 -0.63
CA GLU A 121 4.39 -6.79 0.36
C GLU A 121 5.12 -5.50 0.77
N ARG A 122 5.40 -4.64 -0.20
CA ARG A 122 6.05 -3.35 0.05
C ARG A 122 5.17 -2.46 0.93
N ARG A 123 3.87 -2.36 0.60
CA ARG A 123 2.91 -1.58 1.37
C ARG A 123 2.76 -2.10 2.79
N ASP A 124 2.62 -3.42 2.95
CA ASP A 124 2.52 -4.06 4.27
C ASP A 124 3.77 -3.83 5.12
N ALA A 125 4.96 -3.87 4.51
CA ALA A 125 6.22 -3.58 5.19
C ALA A 125 6.32 -2.10 5.62
N GLU A 126 5.91 -1.17 4.76
CA GLU A 126 5.86 0.26 5.06
C GLU A 126 4.88 0.55 6.22
N GLU A 127 3.69 -0.06 6.21
CA GLU A 127 2.70 0.09 7.28
C GLU A 127 3.19 -0.46 8.61
N LYS A 128 3.79 -1.65 8.62
CA LYS A 128 4.42 -2.23 9.82
C LYS A 128 5.54 -1.35 10.36
N LEU A 129 6.34 -0.74 9.50
CA LEU A 129 7.40 0.18 9.92
C LEU A 129 6.83 1.43 10.58
N VAL A 130 5.76 2.01 10.03
CA VAL A 130 5.08 3.17 10.63
C VAL A 130 4.54 2.81 12.01
N GLN A 131 3.82 1.69 12.13
CA GLN A 131 3.28 1.22 13.42
C GLN A 131 4.39 0.98 14.46
N ALA A 132 5.50 0.34 14.06
CA ALA A 132 6.63 0.11 14.97
C ALA A 132 7.27 1.41 15.45
N ARG A 133 7.39 2.43 14.59
CA ARG A 133 7.89 3.76 14.96
C ARG A 133 6.97 4.47 15.94
N GLU A 134 5.66 4.42 15.75
CA GLU A 134 4.67 5.00 16.65
C GLU A 134 4.72 4.33 18.02
N GLN A 135 4.81 3.00 18.08
CA GLN A 135 4.95 2.26 19.32
C GLN A 135 6.23 2.62 20.07
N LEU A 136 7.36 2.74 19.37
CA LEU A 136 8.64 3.14 19.94
C LEU A 136 8.55 4.56 20.53
N ALA A 137 8.01 5.51 19.78
CA ALA A 137 7.82 6.89 20.23
C ALA A 137 6.94 6.96 21.50
N MET A 138 5.87 6.18 21.55
CA MET A 138 4.99 6.10 22.73
C MET A 138 5.72 5.50 23.94
N SER A 139 6.50 4.44 23.72
CA SER A 139 7.31 3.82 24.78
C SER A 139 8.36 4.80 25.37
N GLN A 140 9.06 5.52 24.50
CA GLN A 140 10.04 6.54 24.93
C GLN A 140 9.37 7.68 25.71
N LYS A 141 8.20 8.12 25.28
CA LYS A 141 7.42 9.13 26.00
C LYS A 141 7.02 8.64 27.40
N MET A 142 6.58 7.38 27.50
CA MET A 142 6.20 6.78 28.78
C MET A 142 7.39 6.61 29.72
N GLU A 143 8.55 6.20 29.20
CA GLU A 143 9.80 6.12 29.95
C GLU A 143 10.24 7.49 30.49
N ALA A 144 10.16 8.55 29.67
CA ALA A 144 10.48 9.90 30.09
C ALA A 144 9.55 10.39 31.22
N ILE A 145 8.24 10.14 31.09
CA ILE A 145 7.26 10.46 32.14
C ILE A 145 7.56 9.66 33.42
N GLY A 146 7.87 8.38 33.32
CA GLY A 146 8.23 7.54 34.47
C GLY A 146 9.46 8.04 35.21
N LYS A 147 10.51 8.45 34.51
CA LYS A 147 11.72 9.05 35.08
C LYS A 147 11.42 10.37 35.79
N LEU A 148 10.61 11.24 35.16
CA LEU A 148 10.21 12.51 35.75
C LEU A 148 9.37 12.30 37.03
N THR A 149 8.37 11.41 36.96
CA THR A 149 7.48 11.12 38.11
C THR A 149 8.24 10.50 39.26
N GLY A 150 9.17 9.58 38.99
CA GLY A 150 10.03 8.98 40.00
C GLY A 150 10.95 10.01 40.69
N GLY A 151 11.54 10.94 39.92
CA GLY A 151 12.34 12.03 40.45
C GLY A 151 11.52 12.99 41.38
N ILE A 152 10.34 13.39 40.90
CA ILE A 152 9.44 14.26 41.67
C ILE A 152 8.98 13.58 42.96
N ALA A 153 8.61 12.32 42.94
CA ALA A 153 8.21 11.56 44.13
C ALA A 153 9.33 11.45 45.14
N HIS A 154 10.57 11.23 44.71
CA HIS A 154 11.75 11.21 45.56
C HIS A 154 11.98 12.58 46.25
N ASP A 155 11.92 13.66 45.48
CA ASP A 155 12.15 15.01 46.00
C ASP A 155 11.02 15.43 46.95
N PHE A 156 9.78 15.05 46.66
CA PHE A 156 8.63 15.28 47.54
C PHE A 156 8.79 14.52 48.86
N ASN A 157 9.23 13.28 48.87
CA ASN A 157 9.52 12.51 50.07
C ASN A 157 10.65 13.13 50.90
N ASN A 158 11.68 13.66 50.25
CA ASN A 158 12.76 14.38 50.96
C ASN A 158 12.25 15.65 51.65
N LEU A 159 11.41 16.44 50.99
CA LEU A 159 10.78 17.63 51.60
C LEU A 159 9.88 17.24 52.77
N LEU A 160 9.07 16.22 52.67
CA LEU A 160 8.23 15.73 53.76
C LEU A 160 9.06 15.26 54.97
N MET A 161 10.19 14.61 54.72
CA MET A 161 11.09 14.19 55.80
C MET A 161 11.71 15.38 56.55
N ILE A 162 12.11 16.44 55.84
CA ILE A 162 12.64 17.68 56.43
C ILE A 162 11.55 18.38 57.22
N ILE A 163 10.35 18.55 56.70
CA ILE A 163 9.21 19.19 57.35
C ILE A 163 8.80 18.38 58.60
N GLY A 164 8.68 17.06 58.48
CA GLY A 164 8.34 16.19 59.61
C GLY A 164 9.39 16.22 60.74
N GLY A 165 10.67 16.20 60.38
CA GLY A 165 11.77 16.34 61.34
C GLY A 165 11.77 17.68 62.05
N SER A 166 11.52 18.75 61.30
CA SER A 166 11.41 20.11 61.89
C SER A 166 10.21 20.21 62.81
N ALA A 167 9.05 19.68 62.48
CA ALA A 167 7.86 19.66 63.32
C ALA A 167 8.10 18.93 64.69
N GLN A 168 8.80 17.76 64.60
CA GLN A 168 9.16 17.03 65.86
C GLN A 168 10.09 17.79 66.77
N ILE A 169 11.04 18.55 66.23
CA ILE A 169 11.93 19.40 67.02
C ILE A 169 11.10 20.50 67.68
N PHE A 170 10.21 21.17 66.99
CA PHE A 170 9.31 22.17 67.51
C PHE A 170 8.42 21.64 68.65
N THR A 171 7.85 20.46 68.46
CA THR A 171 6.99 19.80 69.44
C THR A 171 7.79 19.50 70.74
N ARG A 172 9.04 19.06 70.64
CA ARG A 172 9.93 18.80 71.75
C ARG A 172 10.37 20.11 72.55
N LEU A 173 10.48 21.20 71.78
CA LEU A 173 10.85 22.47 72.38
C LEU A 173 9.70 23.16 73.12
N LEU A 174 8.46 22.89 72.73
CA LEU A 174 7.24 23.45 73.26
C LEU A 174 6.64 22.67 74.47
N ASP A 175 7.07 21.39 74.65
CA ASP A 175 6.64 20.55 75.77
C ASP A 175 7.87 20.05 76.59
N PRO A 176 8.55 20.95 77.32
CA PRO A 176 9.64 20.56 78.18
C PRO A 176 9.06 19.98 79.48
N LYS A 177 9.04 18.62 79.58
CA LYS A 177 8.93 17.97 80.91
C LYS A 177 10.28 17.84 81.55
#